data_bef9044ff5f75b2d943ab1d63475f972
#
_entry.id   bef9044ff5f75b2d943ab1d63475f972
#
_cell.length_a   1.000
_cell.length_b   1.000
_cell.length_c   1.000
_cell.angle_alpha   90.00
_cell.angle_beta   90.00
_cell.angle_gamma   90.00
#
_symmetry.space_group_name_H-M   'P 1'
#
loop_
_entity.id
_entity.type
_entity.pdbx_description
1 polymer ?
#
loop_
_entity_poly.entity_id
_entity_poly.type
_entity_poly.pdbx_seq_one_letter_code
_entity_poly.pdbx_strand_id
1 'polypeptide(L)'
;ISDNFTDMCQILGSKQINYDLVDYLNLSKCSVENGYLVSPTKNKYKAIVIPYTTALRSEAIEKLKEAIDNGVCVIINDFDEVVSETNKNDYSKVFKEIASKAIQVKSSNAAANLIRSKGYQSLSLNDDYATKIYTSKKSNKNYSLYPIVNAYDEDKTYTITLDTLGKTKYYNAVDGTITDLTSKNSNNKNVVNVTLPKYSTGFIVVFKQLNT
;
A
#
# COMPACT_ATOMS: atom_id res chain seq x y z
N ILE A 1 -20.93 -4.67 3.88
CA ILE A 1 -19.68 -5.24 3.28
C ILE A 1 -19.15 -4.28 2.20
N SER A 2 -19.99 -3.92 1.21
CA SER A 2 -19.59 -3.00 0.13
C SER A 2 -19.04 -1.67 0.65
N ASP A 3 -19.69 -1.05 1.62
CA ASP A 3 -19.32 0.24 2.18
C ASP A 3 -17.98 0.17 2.92
N ASN A 4 -17.74 -0.88 3.69
CA ASN A 4 -16.47 -1.10 4.39
C ASN A 4 -15.29 -1.35 3.45
N PHE A 5 -15.52 -2.03 2.32
CA PHE A 5 -14.49 -2.21 1.29
C PHE A 5 -14.14 -0.88 0.62
N THR A 6 -15.17 -0.11 0.24
CA THR A 6 -14.99 1.21 -0.37
C THR A 6 -14.27 2.17 0.58
N ASP A 7 -14.69 2.20 1.85
CA ASP A 7 -14.05 3.00 2.89
C ASP A 7 -12.57 2.64 3.05
N MET A 8 -12.23 1.34 3.10
CA MET A 8 -10.84 0.89 3.16
C MET A 8 -10.03 1.42 1.97
N CYS A 9 -10.54 1.29 0.75
CA CYS A 9 -9.86 1.78 -0.45
C CYS A 9 -9.65 3.31 -0.40
N GLN A 10 -10.67 4.06 -0.02
CA GLN A 10 -10.61 5.52 0.10
C GLN A 10 -9.60 5.95 1.16
N ILE A 11 -9.61 5.33 2.33
CA ILE A 11 -8.69 5.65 3.43
C ILE A 11 -7.25 5.31 3.04
N LEU A 12 -6.99 4.14 2.48
CA LEU A 12 -5.63 3.78 2.02
C LEU A 12 -5.11 4.78 0.98
N GLY A 13 -5.93 5.13 -0.02
CA GLY A 13 -5.57 6.11 -1.04
C GLY A 13 -5.31 7.50 -0.46
N SER A 14 -6.18 7.98 0.43
CA SER A 14 -6.06 9.30 1.08
C SER A 14 -4.84 9.42 2.02
N LYS A 15 -4.28 8.28 2.45
CA LYS A 15 -3.07 8.20 3.28
C LYS A 15 -1.82 7.84 2.48
N GLN A 16 -1.88 7.92 1.14
CA GLN A 16 -0.79 7.60 0.22
C GLN A 16 -0.22 6.18 0.41
N ILE A 17 -1.07 5.24 0.75
CA ILE A 17 -0.72 3.83 0.86
C ILE A 17 -1.02 3.17 -0.49
N ASN A 18 0.00 2.64 -1.14
CA ASN A 18 -0.17 1.87 -2.37
C ASN A 18 -0.79 0.52 -2.06
N TYR A 19 -1.81 0.15 -2.82
CA TYR A 19 -2.44 -1.14 -2.72
C TYR A 19 -2.88 -1.64 -4.10
N ASP A 20 -3.01 -2.94 -4.22
CA ASP A 20 -3.68 -3.61 -5.34
C ASP A 20 -4.86 -4.41 -4.78
N LEU A 21 -5.92 -4.51 -5.56
CA LEU A 21 -7.06 -5.36 -5.23
C LEU A 21 -6.80 -6.77 -5.75
N VAL A 22 -7.11 -7.76 -4.94
CA VAL A 22 -6.93 -9.17 -5.30
C VAL A 22 -8.17 -9.97 -4.93
N ASP A 23 -8.69 -10.72 -5.88
CA ASP A 23 -9.72 -11.73 -5.62
C ASP A 23 -9.10 -13.05 -5.11
N TYR A 24 -9.94 -13.96 -4.65
CA TYR A 24 -9.51 -15.23 -4.06
C TYR A 24 -8.72 -16.11 -5.05
N LEU A 25 -9.06 -16.11 -6.36
CA LEU A 25 -8.36 -16.89 -7.38
C LEU A 25 -6.96 -16.38 -7.64
N ASN A 26 -6.79 -15.06 -7.70
CA ASN A 26 -5.48 -14.45 -7.89
C ASN A 26 -4.65 -14.49 -6.60
N LEU A 27 -5.28 -14.36 -5.44
CA LEU A 27 -4.61 -14.53 -4.15
C LEU A 27 -4.04 -15.96 -4.01
N SER A 28 -4.81 -16.99 -4.39
CA SER A 28 -4.35 -18.38 -4.32
C SER A 28 -3.14 -18.68 -5.21
N LYS A 29 -2.96 -17.92 -6.30
CA LYS A 29 -1.81 -18.04 -7.23
C LYS A 29 -0.54 -17.31 -6.76
N CYS A 30 -0.64 -16.49 -5.72
CA CYS A 30 0.52 -15.82 -5.16
C CYS A 30 1.42 -16.83 -4.43
N SER A 31 2.74 -16.58 -4.42
CA SER A 31 3.69 -17.25 -3.54
C SER A 31 3.95 -16.41 -2.29
N VAL A 32 4.50 -17.05 -1.26
CA VAL A 32 4.97 -16.36 -0.06
C VAL A 32 6.49 -16.53 0.01
N GLU A 33 7.23 -15.42 -0.01
CA GLU A 33 8.69 -15.42 -0.08
C GLU A 33 9.27 -14.38 0.90
N ASN A 34 10.04 -14.83 1.89
CA ASN A 34 10.76 -13.96 2.84
C ASN A 34 9.86 -12.90 3.52
N GLY A 35 8.66 -13.29 3.93
CA GLY A 35 7.69 -12.40 4.58
C GLY A 35 6.95 -11.45 3.64
N TYR A 36 6.98 -11.72 2.33
CA TYR A 36 6.21 -11.00 1.32
C TYR A 36 5.21 -11.92 0.62
N LEU A 37 4.02 -11.39 0.34
CA LEU A 37 3.15 -11.98 -0.67
C LEU A 37 3.67 -11.55 -2.04
N VAL A 38 3.90 -12.53 -2.94
CA VAL A 38 4.47 -12.28 -4.28
C VAL A 38 3.47 -12.71 -5.33
N SER A 39 3.01 -11.74 -6.13
CA SER A 39 2.07 -12.03 -7.24
C SER A 39 2.73 -12.83 -8.37
N PRO A 40 1.95 -13.48 -9.26
CA PRO A 40 2.49 -14.10 -10.44
C PRO A 40 3.31 -13.16 -11.35
N THR A 41 3.00 -11.85 -11.31
CA THR A 41 3.73 -10.79 -12.03
C THR A 41 4.96 -10.28 -11.27
N LYS A 42 5.35 -10.94 -10.16
CA LYS A 42 6.51 -10.64 -9.32
C LYS A 42 6.43 -9.33 -8.53
N ASN A 43 5.23 -8.75 -8.37
CA ASN A 43 5.02 -7.68 -7.42
C ASN A 43 5.07 -8.24 -5.98
N LYS A 44 5.70 -7.49 -5.08
CA LYS A 44 5.88 -7.88 -3.67
C LYS A 44 5.05 -6.98 -2.76
N TYR A 45 4.25 -7.59 -1.89
CA TYR A 45 3.40 -6.91 -0.94
C TYR A 45 3.83 -7.24 0.48
N LYS A 46 3.99 -6.22 1.32
CA LYS A 46 4.40 -6.33 2.73
C LYS A 46 3.26 -6.71 3.65
N ALA A 47 2.03 -6.42 3.23
CA ALA A 47 0.84 -6.69 4.02
C ALA A 47 -0.32 -7.15 3.14
N ILE A 48 -1.20 -7.94 3.73
CA ILE A 48 -2.53 -8.25 3.23
C ILE A 48 -3.52 -7.58 4.17
N VAL A 49 -4.47 -6.82 3.61
CA VAL A 49 -5.54 -6.19 4.39
C VAL A 49 -6.86 -6.84 3.99
N ILE A 50 -7.55 -7.37 4.97
CA ILE A 50 -8.89 -7.93 4.80
C ILE A 50 -9.88 -6.92 5.37
N PRO A 51 -10.70 -6.27 4.53
CA PRO A 51 -11.82 -5.46 5.01
C PRO A 51 -12.81 -6.31 5.77
N TYR A 52 -13.77 -5.68 6.44
CA TYR A 52 -14.86 -6.40 7.09
C TYR A 52 -15.48 -7.45 6.15
N THR A 53 -15.53 -8.69 6.61
CA THR A 53 -16.04 -9.80 5.83
C THR A 53 -16.82 -10.78 6.69
N THR A 54 -17.81 -11.42 6.10
CA THR A 54 -18.62 -12.49 6.71
C THR A 54 -18.43 -13.84 6.02
N ALA A 55 -17.78 -13.84 4.84
CA ALA A 55 -17.50 -15.07 4.10
C ALA A 55 -16.19 -14.97 3.33
N LEU A 56 -15.43 -16.05 3.30
CA LEU A 56 -14.23 -16.20 2.47
C LEU A 56 -14.22 -17.57 1.80
N ARG A 57 -13.63 -17.63 0.61
CA ARG A 57 -13.38 -18.91 -0.07
C ARG A 57 -12.27 -19.68 0.65
N SER A 58 -12.36 -21.00 0.61
CA SER A 58 -11.36 -21.90 1.22
C SER A 58 -9.94 -21.60 0.75
N GLU A 59 -9.76 -21.36 -0.56
CA GLU A 59 -8.48 -21.07 -1.17
C GLU A 59 -7.85 -19.77 -0.62
N ALA A 60 -8.69 -18.76 -0.34
CA ALA A 60 -8.22 -17.54 0.31
C ALA A 60 -7.79 -17.80 1.75
N ILE A 61 -8.57 -18.58 2.51
CA ILE A 61 -8.28 -18.92 3.91
C ILE A 61 -6.96 -19.69 4.00
N GLU A 62 -6.74 -20.68 3.13
CA GLU A 62 -5.50 -21.45 3.07
C GLU A 62 -4.29 -20.55 2.75
N LYS A 63 -4.44 -19.63 1.78
CA LYS A 63 -3.36 -18.68 1.44
C LYS A 63 -3.07 -17.70 2.56
N LEU A 64 -4.08 -17.23 3.28
CA LEU A 64 -3.89 -16.37 4.44
C LEU A 64 -3.15 -17.09 5.57
N LYS A 65 -3.45 -18.38 5.78
CA LYS A 65 -2.72 -19.21 6.75
C LYS A 65 -1.26 -19.34 6.34
N GLU A 66 -0.98 -19.69 5.08
CA GLU A 66 0.39 -19.75 4.55
C GLU A 66 1.12 -18.40 4.74
N ALA A 67 0.46 -17.29 4.43
CA ALA A 67 1.02 -15.95 4.55
C ALA A 67 1.43 -15.62 5.99
N ILE A 68 0.55 -15.87 6.96
CA ILE A 68 0.82 -15.62 8.38
C ILE A 68 1.94 -16.52 8.89
N ASP A 69 1.89 -17.81 8.60
CA ASP A 69 2.88 -18.78 9.07
C ASP A 69 4.30 -18.48 8.50
N ASN A 70 4.37 -17.74 7.39
CA ASN A 70 5.62 -17.29 6.75
C ASN A 70 5.92 -15.78 6.95
N GLY A 71 5.29 -15.14 7.93
CA GLY A 71 5.65 -13.81 8.41
C GLY A 71 5.13 -12.63 7.57
N VAL A 72 4.19 -12.85 6.64
CA VAL A 72 3.50 -11.75 5.97
C VAL A 72 2.59 -11.04 6.99
N CYS A 73 2.60 -9.71 6.98
CA CYS A 73 1.72 -8.95 7.84
C CYS A 73 0.27 -9.06 7.34
N VAL A 74 -0.60 -9.76 8.07
CA VAL A 74 -2.02 -9.84 7.77
C VAL A 74 -2.78 -8.96 8.76
N ILE A 75 -3.60 -8.05 8.22
CA ILE A 75 -4.42 -7.09 8.97
C ILE A 75 -5.88 -7.41 8.67
N ILE A 76 -6.66 -7.64 9.70
CA ILE A 76 -8.10 -7.90 9.57
C ILE A 76 -8.87 -6.73 10.18
N ASN A 77 -9.68 -6.07 9.35
CA ASN A 77 -10.52 -4.97 9.79
C ASN A 77 -11.88 -5.49 10.21
N ASP A 78 -11.99 -5.79 11.48
CA ASP A 78 -13.20 -6.32 12.09
C ASP A 78 -13.78 -7.55 11.36
N PHE A 79 -14.47 -8.40 12.04
CA PHE A 79 -15.20 -9.49 11.44
C PHE A 79 -16.22 -10.04 12.45
N ASP A 80 -17.35 -10.46 11.91
CA ASP A 80 -18.27 -11.33 12.63
C ASP A 80 -17.91 -12.80 12.37
N GLU A 81 -18.85 -13.70 12.54
CA GLU A 81 -18.63 -15.10 12.22
C GLU A 81 -18.38 -15.27 10.71
N VAL A 82 -17.15 -15.64 10.35
CA VAL A 82 -16.77 -15.88 8.95
C VAL A 82 -17.06 -17.33 8.60
N VAL A 83 -17.89 -17.51 7.56
CA VAL A 83 -18.22 -18.81 7.01
C VAL A 83 -17.48 -19.04 5.70
N SER A 84 -17.10 -20.30 5.42
CA SER A 84 -16.62 -20.68 4.09
C SER A 84 -17.80 -21.09 3.23
N GLU A 85 -17.81 -20.65 1.97
CA GLU A 85 -18.84 -21.03 1.01
C GLU A 85 -18.81 -22.51 0.64
N THR A 86 -17.67 -23.18 0.81
CA THR A 86 -17.44 -24.57 0.36
C THR A 86 -17.57 -25.62 1.44
N ASN A 87 -17.34 -25.29 2.72
CA ASN A 87 -17.45 -26.26 3.82
C ASN A 87 -17.71 -25.52 5.15
N LYS A 88 -18.95 -25.53 5.60
CA LYS A 88 -19.46 -24.65 6.64
C LYS A 88 -18.80 -24.76 8.03
N ASN A 89 -18.21 -25.90 8.40
CA ASN A 89 -17.79 -26.11 9.80
C ASN A 89 -16.28 -26.04 10.04
N ASP A 90 -15.45 -26.47 9.09
CA ASP A 90 -14.00 -26.56 9.33
C ASP A 90 -13.25 -25.25 9.09
N TYR A 91 -13.67 -24.49 8.08
CA TYR A 91 -12.98 -23.25 7.73
C TYR A 91 -13.27 -22.08 8.67
N SER A 92 -14.41 -22.03 9.34
CA SER A 92 -14.66 -21.00 10.36
C SER A 92 -13.68 -21.14 11.53
N LYS A 93 -13.33 -22.38 11.90
CA LYS A 93 -12.33 -22.66 12.93
C LYS A 93 -10.93 -22.25 12.46
N VAL A 94 -10.56 -22.60 11.23
CA VAL A 94 -9.27 -22.21 10.62
C VAL A 94 -9.17 -20.69 10.52
N PHE A 95 -10.23 -20.01 10.13
CA PHE A 95 -10.22 -18.54 10.08
C PHE A 95 -10.07 -17.90 11.46
N LYS A 96 -10.71 -18.45 12.49
CA LYS A 96 -10.52 -17.99 13.89
C LYS A 96 -9.07 -18.16 14.34
N GLU A 97 -8.41 -19.25 13.96
CA GLU A 97 -6.98 -19.47 14.23
C GLU A 97 -6.12 -18.43 13.49
N ILE A 98 -6.40 -18.16 12.21
CA ILE A 98 -5.74 -17.12 11.43
C ILE A 98 -5.95 -15.75 12.08
N ALA A 99 -7.18 -15.41 12.43
CA ALA A 99 -7.52 -14.14 13.05
C ALA A 99 -6.83 -13.94 14.41
N SER A 100 -6.58 -15.01 15.17
CA SER A 100 -5.84 -14.94 16.43
C SER A 100 -4.37 -14.59 16.26
N LYS A 101 -3.78 -14.91 15.11
CA LYS A 101 -2.37 -14.61 14.75
C LYS A 101 -2.24 -13.31 13.94
N ALA A 102 -3.30 -12.88 13.26
CA ALA A 102 -3.35 -11.63 12.50
C ALA A 102 -3.44 -10.42 13.42
N ILE A 103 -3.17 -9.24 12.87
CA ILE A 103 -3.39 -7.98 13.59
C ILE A 103 -4.83 -7.55 13.33
N GLN A 104 -5.63 -7.55 14.36
CA GLN A 104 -7.01 -7.11 14.29
C GLN A 104 -7.11 -5.61 14.53
N VAL A 105 -7.88 -4.92 13.69
CA VAL A 105 -8.19 -3.49 13.82
C VAL A 105 -9.70 -3.29 13.70
N LYS A 106 -10.20 -2.17 14.22
CA LYS A 106 -11.65 -1.89 14.25
C LYS A 106 -12.09 -0.81 13.27
N SER A 107 -11.22 -0.35 12.39
CA SER A 107 -11.54 0.63 11.36
C SER A 107 -10.49 0.68 10.27
N SER A 108 -10.88 1.16 9.09
CA SER A 108 -9.97 1.41 7.97
C SER A 108 -8.86 2.40 8.33
N ASN A 109 -9.17 3.42 9.12
CA ASN A 109 -8.16 4.35 9.65
C ASN A 109 -7.14 3.67 10.55
N ALA A 110 -7.55 2.75 11.42
CA ALA A 110 -6.64 2.00 12.27
C ALA A 110 -5.72 1.09 11.43
N ALA A 111 -6.26 0.44 10.38
CA ALA A 111 -5.45 -0.33 9.42
C ALA A 111 -4.40 0.53 8.73
N ALA A 112 -4.80 1.69 8.19
CA ALA A 112 -3.89 2.62 7.53
C ALA A 112 -2.80 3.15 8.47
N ASN A 113 -3.15 3.54 9.69
CA ASN A 113 -2.19 4.00 10.69
C ASN A 113 -1.19 2.91 11.09
N LEU A 114 -1.64 1.66 11.19
CA LEU A 114 -0.77 0.52 11.43
C LEU A 114 0.23 0.31 10.29
N ILE A 115 -0.22 0.36 9.03
CA ILE A 115 0.65 0.26 7.84
C ILE A 115 1.71 1.36 7.84
N ARG A 116 1.31 2.59 8.19
CA ARG A 116 2.23 3.74 8.32
C ARG A 116 3.24 3.54 9.43
N SER A 117 2.82 3.13 10.62
CA SER A 117 3.71 2.89 11.77
C SER A 117 4.76 1.81 11.50
N LYS A 118 4.41 0.82 10.67
CA LYS A 118 5.34 -0.22 10.20
C LYS A 118 6.30 0.26 9.09
N GLY A 119 6.16 1.49 8.61
CA GLY A 119 6.98 2.04 7.53
C GLY A 119 6.77 1.34 6.17
N TYR A 120 5.57 0.82 5.92
CA TYR A 120 5.26 0.10 4.68
C TYR A 120 4.88 1.03 3.51
N GLN A 121 4.73 2.33 3.77
CA GLN A 121 4.51 3.31 2.71
C GLN A 121 5.75 3.49 1.83
N SER A 122 5.54 3.59 0.53
CA SER A 122 6.58 3.93 -0.44
C SER A 122 6.86 5.43 -0.50
N LEU A 123 5.84 6.23 -0.20
CA LEU A 123 5.87 7.67 -0.15
C LEU A 123 5.06 8.13 1.06
N SER A 124 5.54 9.14 1.78
CA SER A 124 4.79 9.82 2.82
C SER A 124 4.94 11.34 2.71
N LEU A 125 3.89 12.05 3.08
CA LEU A 125 3.86 13.50 3.16
C LEU A 125 4.05 13.95 4.62
N ASN A 126 4.53 15.18 4.80
CA ASN A 126 4.60 15.83 6.11
C ASN A 126 3.25 16.39 6.60
N ASP A 127 2.17 16.04 5.93
CA ASP A 127 0.80 16.46 6.25
C ASP A 127 -0.13 15.25 6.31
N ASP A 128 -0.61 14.93 7.50
CA ASP A 128 -1.55 13.83 7.74
C ASP A 128 -2.96 14.08 7.21
N TYR A 129 -3.27 15.33 6.88
CA TYR A 129 -4.56 15.77 6.35
C TYR A 129 -4.57 15.96 4.83
N ALA A 130 -3.50 15.61 4.14
CA ALA A 130 -3.39 15.68 2.69
C ALA A 130 -4.24 14.60 1.97
N THR A 131 -5.55 14.59 2.21
CA THR A 131 -6.47 13.53 1.77
C THR A 131 -6.78 13.52 0.28
N LYS A 132 -6.46 14.61 -0.44
CA LYS A 132 -6.65 14.74 -1.89
C LYS A 132 -5.33 14.66 -2.68
N ILE A 133 -4.28 14.13 -2.07
CA ILE A 133 -3.04 13.78 -2.75
C ILE A 133 -3.01 12.27 -2.95
N TYR A 134 -2.98 11.84 -4.20
CA TYR A 134 -2.95 10.43 -4.57
C TYR A 134 -1.62 10.08 -5.21
N THR A 135 -1.12 8.90 -4.92
CA THR A 135 0.15 8.43 -5.46
C THR A 135 0.16 6.93 -5.64
N SER A 136 1.05 6.47 -6.48
CA SER A 136 1.41 5.07 -6.59
C SER A 136 2.92 4.94 -6.79
N LYS A 137 3.44 3.71 -6.81
CA LYS A 137 4.85 3.46 -7.07
C LYS A 137 5.02 2.40 -8.14
N LYS A 138 5.90 2.68 -9.10
CA LYS A 138 6.45 1.67 -10.02
C LYS A 138 7.97 1.70 -9.93
N SER A 139 8.61 0.54 -9.98
CA SER A 139 10.06 0.47 -9.77
C SER A 139 10.69 -0.61 -10.66
N ASN A 140 11.88 -0.32 -11.17
CA ASN A 140 12.74 -1.27 -11.85
C ASN A 140 14.17 -1.18 -11.29
N LYS A 141 15.15 -1.82 -11.94
CA LYS A 141 16.54 -1.79 -11.50
C LYS A 141 17.17 -0.40 -11.52
N ASN A 142 16.74 0.50 -12.42
CA ASN A 142 17.39 1.78 -12.68
C ASN A 142 16.70 2.94 -11.94
N TYR A 143 15.38 2.89 -11.75
CA TYR A 143 14.63 4.00 -11.15
C TYR A 143 13.39 3.53 -10.41
N SER A 144 12.88 4.39 -9.53
CA SER A 144 11.53 4.34 -8.99
C SER A 144 10.75 5.56 -9.47
N LEU A 145 9.53 5.31 -9.93
CA LEU A 145 8.58 6.31 -10.41
C LEU A 145 7.43 6.42 -9.43
N TYR A 146 7.13 7.62 -9.00
CA TYR A 146 6.00 7.95 -8.14
C TYR A 146 5.08 8.92 -8.88
N PRO A 147 4.05 8.43 -9.60
CA PRO A 147 2.96 9.29 -10.05
C PRO A 147 2.34 9.98 -8.85
N ILE A 148 2.08 11.27 -8.94
CA ILE A 148 1.46 12.05 -7.86
C ILE A 148 0.42 13.00 -8.44
N VAL A 149 -0.75 13.01 -7.82
CA VAL A 149 -1.89 13.84 -8.23
C VAL A 149 -2.25 14.78 -7.10
N ASN A 150 -2.31 16.07 -7.39
CA ASN A 150 -2.92 17.08 -6.52
C ASN A 150 -4.36 17.34 -6.99
N ALA A 151 -5.34 16.87 -6.23
CA ALA A 151 -6.76 17.10 -6.50
C ALA A 151 -7.34 18.26 -5.65
N TYR A 152 -6.50 19.09 -5.04
CA TYR A 152 -6.90 20.36 -4.43
C TYR A 152 -7.03 21.44 -5.50
N ASP A 153 -7.85 22.46 -5.22
CA ASP A 153 -8.05 23.66 -6.02
C ASP A 153 -6.99 24.75 -5.80
N GLU A 154 -5.93 24.42 -5.08
CA GLU A 154 -4.79 25.28 -4.76
C GLU A 154 -3.46 24.56 -4.93
N ASP A 155 -2.39 25.30 -5.17
CA ASP A 155 -1.03 24.79 -5.16
C ASP A 155 -0.66 24.32 -3.76
N LYS A 156 -0.04 23.15 -3.67
CA LYS A 156 0.37 22.56 -2.40
C LYS A 156 1.87 22.25 -2.40
N THR A 157 2.55 22.70 -1.35
CA THR A 157 3.96 22.35 -1.15
C THR A 157 4.09 21.37 -0.01
N TYR A 158 4.75 20.24 -0.31
CA TYR A 158 4.98 19.18 0.67
C TYR A 158 6.45 18.84 0.81
N THR A 159 6.85 18.47 2.02
CA THR A 159 8.05 17.68 2.24
C THR A 159 7.68 16.21 2.07
N ILE A 160 8.24 15.57 1.06
CA ILE A 160 7.93 14.20 0.66
C ILE A 160 9.10 13.29 1.02
N THR A 161 8.78 12.21 1.73
CA THR A 161 9.74 11.14 2.05
C THR A 161 9.49 9.96 1.13
N LEU A 162 10.52 9.53 0.39
CA LEU A 162 10.50 8.44 -0.59
C LEU A 162 11.34 7.27 -0.08
N ASP A 163 10.87 6.04 -0.25
CA ASP A 163 11.55 4.81 0.20
C ASP A 163 12.73 4.39 -0.72
N THR A 164 13.07 5.19 -1.72
CA THR A 164 14.15 4.93 -2.67
C THR A 164 15.18 6.04 -2.60
N LEU A 165 16.47 5.70 -2.51
CA LEU A 165 17.59 6.64 -2.58
C LEU A 165 18.06 6.87 -4.01
N GLY A 166 18.47 8.10 -4.32
CA GLY A 166 19.07 8.47 -5.59
C GLY A 166 18.79 9.90 -6.02
N LYS A 167 19.30 10.28 -7.20
CA LYS A 167 19.02 11.59 -7.79
C LYS A 167 17.52 11.69 -8.11
N THR A 168 16.90 12.78 -7.69
CA THR A 168 15.43 12.93 -7.79
C THR A 168 15.07 14.07 -8.71
N LYS A 169 14.08 13.84 -9.58
CA LYS A 169 13.50 14.84 -10.47
C LYS A 169 11.98 14.85 -10.34
N TYR A 170 11.39 16.02 -10.56
CA TYR A 170 9.94 16.18 -10.74
C TYR A 170 9.64 16.50 -12.20
N TYR A 171 8.71 15.76 -12.77
CA TYR A 171 8.16 15.96 -14.10
C TYR A 171 6.72 16.45 -13.94
N ASN A 172 6.46 17.68 -14.36
CA ASN A 172 5.11 18.24 -14.39
C ASN A 172 4.42 17.79 -15.68
N ALA A 173 3.36 17.02 -15.57
CA ALA A 173 2.65 16.52 -16.74
C ALA A 173 1.74 17.58 -17.42
N VAL A 174 1.51 18.73 -16.76
CA VAL A 174 0.66 19.81 -17.32
C VAL A 174 1.40 20.62 -18.36
N ASP A 175 2.66 21.00 -18.09
CA ASP A 175 3.46 21.88 -18.95
C ASP A 175 4.74 21.21 -19.49
N GLY A 176 5.00 19.96 -19.10
CA GLY A 176 6.16 19.20 -19.55
C GLY A 176 7.48 19.62 -18.89
N THR A 177 7.48 20.49 -17.91
CA THR A 177 8.70 20.94 -17.24
C THR A 177 9.33 19.82 -16.39
N ILE A 178 10.67 19.84 -16.32
CA ILE A 178 11.46 18.90 -15.54
C ILE A 178 12.32 19.70 -14.57
N THR A 179 12.15 19.44 -13.29
CA THR A 179 12.90 20.12 -12.21
C THR A 179 13.76 19.13 -11.46
N ASP A 180 15.04 19.44 -11.28
CA ASP A 180 15.91 18.71 -10.37
C ASP A 180 15.51 19.03 -8.92
N LEU A 181 15.23 17.98 -8.12
CA LEU A 181 14.89 18.14 -6.72
C LEU A 181 16.12 17.92 -5.85
N THR A 182 16.42 18.90 -5.00
CA THR A 182 17.43 18.72 -3.96
C THR A 182 16.91 17.70 -2.94
N SER A 183 17.56 16.56 -2.84
CA SER A 183 17.21 15.51 -1.89
C SER A 183 18.16 15.47 -0.71
N LYS A 184 17.60 15.21 0.47
CA LYS A 184 18.37 14.88 1.68
C LYS A 184 18.17 13.39 1.99
N ASN A 185 19.26 12.69 2.33
CA ASN A 185 19.17 11.33 2.84
C ASN A 185 18.81 11.39 4.35
N SER A 186 17.74 10.76 4.73
CA SER A 186 17.35 10.59 6.12
C SER A 186 16.88 9.16 6.34
N ASN A 187 17.55 8.41 7.22
CA ASN A 187 17.20 7.02 7.54
C ASN A 187 17.03 6.11 6.31
N ASN A 188 17.98 6.17 5.36
CA ASN A 188 17.93 5.44 4.09
C ASN A 188 16.70 5.76 3.21
N LYS A 189 16.18 6.97 3.31
CA LYS A 189 15.08 7.50 2.50
C LYS A 189 15.47 8.84 1.89
N ASN A 190 14.97 9.15 0.69
CA ASN A 190 15.07 10.49 0.12
C ASN A 190 13.98 11.39 0.69
N VAL A 191 14.38 12.59 1.11
CA VAL A 191 13.45 13.65 1.52
C VAL A 191 13.60 14.80 0.55
N VAL A 192 12.51 15.21 -0.09
CA VAL A 192 12.45 16.28 -1.09
C VAL A 192 11.32 17.25 -0.81
N ASN A 193 11.45 18.51 -1.21
CA ASN A 193 10.35 19.48 -1.22
C ASN A 193 9.82 19.61 -2.65
N VAL A 194 8.51 19.52 -2.80
CA VAL A 194 7.83 19.63 -4.09
C VAL A 194 6.61 20.51 -3.96
N THR A 195 6.47 21.47 -4.87
CA THR A 195 5.23 22.20 -5.08
C THR A 195 4.43 21.52 -6.18
N LEU A 196 3.23 21.09 -5.84
CA LEU A 196 2.28 20.44 -6.74
C LEU A 196 1.25 21.49 -7.17
N PRO A 197 1.17 21.87 -8.44
CA PRO A 197 0.15 22.79 -8.91
C PRO A 197 -1.27 22.27 -8.63
N LYS A 198 -2.23 23.17 -8.51
CA LYS A 198 -3.64 22.80 -8.34
C LYS A 198 -4.13 21.93 -9.50
N TYR A 199 -4.97 20.95 -9.19
CA TYR A 199 -5.57 20.03 -10.17
C TYR A 199 -4.56 19.46 -11.16
N SER A 200 -3.37 19.07 -10.66
CA SER A 200 -2.27 18.62 -11.51
C SER A 200 -1.89 17.17 -11.27
N THR A 201 -1.25 16.62 -12.28
CA THR A 201 -0.56 15.33 -12.20
C THR A 201 0.91 15.55 -12.53
N GLY A 202 1.78 14.90 -11.77
CA GLY A 202 3.21 14.89 -12.04
C GLY A 202 3.83 13.55 -11.68
N PHE A 203 5.14 13.46 -11.88
CA PHE A 203 5.91 12.26 -11.59
C PHE A 203 7.17 12.63 -10.82
N ILE A 204 7.36 12.05 -9.65
CA ILE A 204 8.64 12.08 -8.95
C ILE A 204 9.42 10.85 -9.39
N VAL A 205 10.61 11.06 -9.96
CA VAL A 205 11.48 9.99 -10.43
C VAL A 205 12.76 9.99 -9.62
N VAL A 206 13.05 8.86 -9.00
CA VAL A 206 14.30 8.63 -8.27
C VAL A 206 15.17 7.71 -9.10
N PHE A 207 16.28 8.22 -9.63
CA PHE A 207 17.29 7.45 -10.34
C PHE A 207 18.20 6.78 -9.31
N LYS A 208 18.14 5.46 -9.25
CA LYS A 208 18.92 4.67 -8.30
C LYS A 208 20.40 4.77 -8.61
N GLN A 209 21.23 4.89 -7.58
CA GLN A 209 22.67 4.68 -7.76
C GLN A 209 22.87 3.18 -8.04
N LEU A 210 23.42 2.87 -9.20
CA LEU A 210 23.90 1.52 -9.45
C LEU A 210 25.12 1.32 -8.55
N ASN A 211 25.07 0.35 -7.65
CA ASN A 211 26.27 -0.10 -6.97
C ASN A 211 27.20 -0.67 -8.05
N THR A 212 28.22 0.10 -8.40
CA THR A 212 29.35 -0.35 -9.23
C THR A 212 30.22 -1.30 -8.42
#